data_981f880380c82d26c158096548b2a348
#
_entry.id   981f880380c82d26c158096548b2a348
#
_cell.length_a   1.000
_cell.length_b   1.000
_cell.length_c   1.000
_cell.angle_alpha   90.00
_cell.angle_beta   90.00
_cell.angle_gamma   90.00
#
_symmetry.space_group_name_H-M   'P 1'
#
loop_
_entity.id
_entity.type
_entity.pdbx_description
1 polymer ?
#
loop_
_entity_poly.entity_id
_entity_poly.type
_entity_poly.pdbx_seq_one_letter_code
_entity_poly.pdbx_strand_id
1 'polypeptide(L)'
;ITKVLTDNANAYIDELKKVDQALTLISQTSTQNTMYFGSPFSFYYWHVIYGFDYELTYSTCSTETEPPINVLSNIIDKMKANNIKYIFAKELVNQEACEMISFHTKAEILVLHSGHNVSVEDFRNPDVSYLTILWQDVENLSKMLNVDYNQIIKEVNDYDIKMQ
;
A
#
# COMPACT_ATOMS: atom_id res chain seq x y z
N ILE A 1 -7.43 30.48 -19.97
CA ILE A 1 -6.36 29.83 -19.18
C ILE A 1 -6.94 29.34 -17.84
N THR A 2 -7.60 30.20 -17.04
CA THR A 2 -8.15 29.84 -15.71
C THR A 2 -9.13 28.66 -15.80
N LYS A 3 -10.07 28.67 -16.76
CA LYS A 3 -11.04 27.58 -16.92
C LYS A 3 -10.36 26.24 -17.20
N VAL A 4 -9.39 26.19 -18.11
CA VAL A 4 -8.66 24.95 -18.43
C VAL A 4 -7.91 24.40 -17.22
N LEU A 5 -7.27 25.27 -16.43
CA LEU A 5 -6.57 24.86 -15.22
C LEU A 5 -7.54 24.31 -14.17
N THR A 6 -8.70 24.96 -14.01
CA THR A 6 -9.74 24.50 -13.07
C THR A 6 -10.33 23.15 -13.52
N ASP A 7 -10.64 22.99 -14.81
CA ASP A 7 -11.19 21.75 -15.35
C ASP A 7 -10.18 20.59 -15.18
N ASN A 8 -8.89 20.82 -15.47
CA ASN A 8 -7.84 19.82 -15.28
C ASN A 8 -7.65 19.46 -13.80
N ALA A 9 -7.67 20.45 -12.91
CA ALA A 9 -7.56 20.20 -11.47
C ALA A 9 -8.73 19.37 -10.95
N ASN A 10 -9.96 19.70 -11.38
CA ASN A 10 -11.15 18.95 -10.98
C ASN A 10 -11.09 17.50 -11.48
N ALA A 11 -10.73 17.29 -12.74
CA ALA A 11 -10.57 15.94 -13.30
C ALA A 11 -9.56 15.12 -12.50
N TYR A 12 -8.42 15.71 -12.12
CA TYR A 12 -7.40 15.03 -11.32
C TYR A 12 -7.89 14.73 -9.89
N ILE A 13 -8.59 15.66 -9.27
CA ILE A 13 -9.22 15.47 -7.95
C ILE A 13 -10.23 14.32 -8.00
N ASP A 14 -11.01 14.20 -9.06
CA ASP A 14 -12.00 13.13 -9.19
C ASP A 14 -11.31 11.75 -9.32
N GLU A 15 -10.18 11.65 -10.01
CA GLU A 15 -9.38 10.42 -10.01
C GLU A 15 -8.79 10.08 -8.61
N LEU A 16 -8.33 11.08 -7.85
CA LEU A 16 -7.88 10.86 -6.47
C LEU A 16 -9.01 10.39 -5.54
N LYS A 17 -10.23 10.89 -5.73
CA LYS A 17 -11.41 10.42 -4.97
C LYS A 17 -11.72 8.95 -5.25
N LYS A 18 -11.49 8.46 -6.46
CA LYS A 18 -11.65 7.04 -6.78
C LYS A 18 -10.67 6.17 -5.99
N VAL A 19 -9.43 6.60 -5.85
CA VAL A 19 -8.43 5.90 -5.02
C VAL A 19 -8.86 5.90 -3.55
N ASP A 20 -9.31 7.05 -3.03
CA ASP A 20 -9.84 7.17 -1.65
C ASP A 20 -11.03 6.24 -1.40
N GLN A 21 -11.95 6.17 -2.34
CA GLN A 21 -13.08 5.25 -2.31
C GLN A 21 -12.63 3.78 -2.36
N ALA A 22 -11.65 3.44 -3.19
CA ALA A 22 -11.10 2.08 -3.26
C ALA A 22 -10.50 1.65 -1.91
N LEU A 23 -9.70 2.51 -1.27
CA LEU A 23 -9.14 2.25 0.07
C LEU A 23 -10.24 2.09 1.11
N THR A 24 -11.30 2.89 1.04
CA THR A 24 -12.48 2.78 1.92
C THR A 24 -13.19 1.45 1.73
N LEU A 25 -13.43 1.02 0.48
CA LEU A 25 -14.07 -0.26 0.17
C LEU A 25 -13.22 -1.45 0.65
N ILE A 26 -11.90 -1.40 0.45
CA ILE A 26 -10.99 -2.43 0.97
C ILE A 26 -11.13 -2.54 2.48
N SER A 27 -11.09 -1.42 3.20
CA SER A 27 -11.26 -1.40 4.65
C SER A 27 -12.58 -2.01 5.11
N GLN A 28 -13.66 -1.77 4.39
CA GLN A 28 -15.00 -2.26 4.74
C GLN A 28 -15.23 -3.73 4.38
N THR A 29 -14.53 -4.25 3.38
CA THR A 29 -14.75 -5.59 2.85
C THR A 29 -13.69 -6.60 3.29
N SER A 30 -12.52 -6.13 3.76
CA SER A 30 -11.45 -7.01 4.20
C SER A 30 -11.84 -7.79 5.46
N THR A 31 -11.51 -9.08 5.46
CA THR A 31 -11.64 -9.96 6.63
C THR A 31 -10.39 -9.95 7.52
N GLN A 32 -9.29 -9.45 6.99
CA GLN A 32 -8.01 -9.24 7.64
C GLN A 32 -7.64 -7.77 7.46
N ASN A 33 -7.32 -7.07 8.54
CA ASN A 33 -7.10 -5.62 8.50
C ASN A 33 -5.68 -5.19 8.84
N THR A 34 -4.74 -6.16 8.98
CA THR A 34 -3.37 -5.88 9.40
C THR A 34 -2.40 -5.92 8.23
N MET A 35 -1.70 -4.82 8.01
CA MET A 35 -0.57 -4.70 7.09
C MET A 35 0.71 -5.13 7.80
N TYR A 36 1.54 -5.94 7.15
CA TYR A 36 2.83 -6.40 7.68
C TYR A 36 3.98 -5.75 6.92
N PHE A 37 4.88 -5.05 7.62
CA PHE A 37 5.99 -4.32 7.01
C PHE A 37 7.35 -4.87 7.46
N GLY A 38 8.18 -5.24 6.51
CA GLY A 38 9.60 -5.56 6.70
C GLY A 38 10.55 -4.38 6.43
N SER A 39 10.02 -3.17 6.33
CA SER A 39 10.73 -1.92 6.01
C SER A 39 10.22 -0.77 6.87
N PRO A 40 10.88 0.41 6.87
CA PRO A 40 10.36 1.59 7.55
C PRO A 40 8.95 1.97 7.08
N PHE A 41 8.09 2.33 8.02
CA PHE A 41 6.68 2.59 7.80
C PHE A 41 6.38 4.06 7.46
N SER A 42 5.58 4.31 6.42
CA SER A 42 5.20 5.66 5.98
C SER A 42 3.70 5.87 5.80
N PHE A 43 2.87 4.89 6.21
CA PHE A 43 1.43 4.84 5.88
C PHE A 43 0.53 5.10 7.11
N TYR A 44 1.00 5.90 8.08
CA TYR A 44 0.25 6.18 9.32
C TYR A 44 -1.14 6.78 9.06
N TYR A 45 -1.28 7.63 8.02
CA TYR A 45 -2.58 8.19 7.67
C TYR A 45 -3.57 7.14 7.16
N TRP A 46 -3.10 6.05 6.56
CA TRP A 46 -3.99 4.95 6.16
C TRP A 46 -4.58 4.24 7.39
N HIS A 47 -3.80 4.10 8.45
CA HIS A 47 -4.32 3.63 9.74
C HIS A 47 -5.38 4.58 10.31
N VAL A 48 -5.08 5.88 10.35
CA VAL A 48 -5.98 6.87 10.97
C VAL A 48 -7.29 7.05 10.18
N ILE A 49 -7.22 7.05 8.85
CA ILE A 49 -8.36 7.37 7.98
C ILE A 49 -9.20 6.13 7.67
N TYR A 50 -8.55 5.02 7.31
CA TYR A 50 -9.24 3.80 6.87
C TYR A 50 -9.28 2.70 7.92
N GLY A 51 -8.55 2.85 9.03
CA GLY A 51 -8.53 1.90 10.13
C GLY A 51 -7.70 0.64 9.86
N PHE A 52 -6.78 0.67 8.91
CA PHE A 52 -5.86 -0.45 8.68
C PHE A 52 -4.87 -0.57 9.84
N ASP A 53 -4.80 -1.73 10.47
CA ASP A 53 -3.78 -2.04 11.47
C ASP A 53 -2.44 -2.35 10.81
N TYR A 54 -1.36 -2.31 11.58
CA TYR A 54 -0.02 -2.58 11.05
C TYR A 54 0.88 -3.27 12.08
N GLU A 55 1.76 -4.14 11.56
CA GLU A 55 2.84 -4.78 12.28
C GLU A 55 4.17 -4.38 11.63
N LEU A 56 5.13 -3.92 12.42
CA LEU A 56 6.36 -3.30 11.95
C LEU A 56 7.60 -4.04 12.45
N THR A 57 8.61 -4.16 11.58
CA THR A 57 9.95 -4.62 11.98
C THR A 57 10.80 -3.49 12.53
N TYR A 58 10.52 -2.24 12.13
CA TYR A 58 11.27 -1.06 12.56
C TYR A 58 10.37 -0.17 13.42
N SER A 59 10.94 0.48 14.43
CA SER A 59 10.26 1.60 15.08
C SER A 59 10.09 2.75 14.08
N THR A 60 8.98 3.46 14.16
CA THR A 60 8.48 4.41 13.15
C THR A 60 9.42 5.52 12.70
N CYS A 61 10.53 5.78 13.39
CA CYS A 61 11.53 6.80 13.06
C CYS A 61 12.95 6.29 13.30
N SER A 62 13.14 4.98 13.26
CA SER A 62 14.45 4.39 13.51
C SER A 62 15.43 4.71 12.39
N THR A 63 16.59 5.21 12.77
CA THR A 63 17.78 5.27 11.92
C THR A 63 18.56 3.95 11.95
N GLU A 64 18.02 2.93 12.61
CA GLU A 64 18.60 1.60 12.68
C GLU A 64 18.64 0.98 11.29
N THR A 65 19.79 0.43 10.96
CA THR A 65 20.02 -0.22 9.66
C THR A 65 19.39 -1.60 9.59
N GLU A 66 19.21 -2.26 10.73
CA GLU A 66 18.63 -3.60 10.83
C GLU A 66 17.68 -3.72 12.02
N PRO A 67 16.54 -4.40 11.87
CA PRO A 67 15.63 -4.63 12.98
C PRO A 67 16.21 -5.68 13.96
N PRO A 68 15.90 -5.58 15.26
CA PRO A 68 16.31 -6.58 16.25
C PRO A 68 15.77 -7.97 15.92
N ILE A 69 16.58 -9.02 16.14
CA ILE A 69 16.24 -10.41 15.83
C ILE A 69 14.94 -10.88 16.51
N ASN A 70 14.68 -10.43 17.73
CA ASN A 70 13.45 -10.76 18.44
C ASN A 70 12.21 -10.15 17.81
N VAL A 71 12.32 -8.97 17.19
CA VAL A 71 11.23 -8.33 16.45
C VAL A 71 10.95 -9.08 15.16
N LEU A 72 11.98 -9.44 14.41
CA LEU A 72 11.87 -10.28 13.20
C LEU A 72 11.20 -11.62 13.51
N SER A 73 11.68 -12.31 14.55
CA SER A 73 11.09 -13.60 14.97
C SER A 73 9.61 -13.46 15.32
N ASN A 74 9.23 -12.43 16.08
CA ASN A 74 7.85 -12.19 16.45
C ASN A 74 6.94 -11.96 15.23
N ILE A 75 7.40 -11.19 14.24
CA ILE A 75 6.63 -10.96 13.00
C ILE A 75 6.51 -12.25 12.19
N ILE A 76 7.59 -13.02 12.05
CA ILE A 76 7.55 -14.31 11.37
C ILE A 76 6.54 -15.25 12.03
N ASP A 77 6.52 -15.33 13.35
CA ASP A 77 5.60 -16.18 14.10
C ASP A 77 4.15 -15.71 13.93
N LYS A 78 3.88 -14.41 14.00
CA LYS A 78 2.56 -13.83 13.74
C LYS A 78 2.08 -14.11 12.31
N MET A 79 2.93 -13.92 11.32
CA MET A 79 2.60 -14.17 9.91
C MET A 79 2.28 -15.65 9.68
N LYS A 80 3.05 -16.57 10.27
CA LYS A 80 2.77 -18.01 10.19
C LYS A 80 1.45 -18.38 10.88
N ALA A 81 1.22 -17.88 12.08
CA ALA A 81 0.02 -18.15 12.86
C ALA A 81 -1.27 -17.68 12.13
N ASN A 82 -1.17 -16.55 11.42
CA ASN A 82 -2.29 -15.96 10.68
C ASN A 82 -2.30 -16.32 9.19
N ASN A 83 -1.41 -17.20 8.73
CA ASN A 83 -1.29 -17.63 7.34
C ASN A 83 -1.15 -16.46 6.34
N ILE A 84 -0.34 -15.46 6.72
CA ILE A 84 -0.09 -14.25 5.91
C ILE A 84 0.81 -14.61 4.73
N LYS A 85 0.38 -14.23 3.53
CA LYS A 85 1.04 -14.59 2.27
C LYS A 85 1.92 -13.49 1.69
N TYR A 86 1.82 -12.29 2.22
CA TYR A 86 2.51 -11.11 1.69
C TYR A 86 3.17 -10.33 2.80
N ILE A 87 4.26 -9.64 2.47
CA ILE A 87 4.92 -8.66 3.33
C ILE A 87 5.22 -7.41 2.54
N PHE A 88 5.01 -6.25 3.14
CA PHE A 88 5.28 -4.99 2.48
C PHE A 88 6.72 -4.51 2.67
N ALA A 89 7.33 -4.10 1.56
CA ALA A 89 8.48 -3.24 1.53
C ALA A 89 8.06 -1.84 1.06
N LYS A 90 8.71 -0.80 1.60
CA LYS A 90 8.59 0.55 1.05
C LYS A 90 9.47 0.68 -0.19
N GLU A 91 9.11 1.59 -1.09
CA GLU A 91 9.92 1.91 -2.27
C GLU A 91 11.33 2.39 -1.89
N LEU A 92 12.31 2.11 -2.75
CA LEU A 92 13.69 2.63 -2.70
C LEU A 92 14.43 2.42 -1.37
N VAL A 93 14.07 1.39 -0.60
CA VAL A 93 14.77 1.02 0.63
C VAL A 93 15.41 -0.36 0.53
N ASN A 94 16.35 -0.65 1.43
CA ASN A 94 16.90 -1.98 1.59
C ASN A 94 15.80 -2.98 2.01
N GLN A 95 15.72 -4.13 1.33
CA GLN A 95 14.70 -5.15 1.54
C GLN A 95 15.19 -6.38 2.31
N GLU A 96 16.41 -6.36 2.89
CA GLU A 96 16.99 -7.52 3.57
C GLU A 96 16.09 -8.11 4.66
N ALA A 97 15.44 -7.27 5.45
CA ALA A 97 14.49 -7.74 6.46
C ALA A 97 13.24 -8.38 5.82
N CYS A 98 12.71 -7.82 4.72
CA CYS A 98 11.62 -8.42 3.95
C CYS A 98 12.04 -9.78 3.37
N GLU A 99 13.25 -9.88 2.81
CA GLU A 99 13.81 -11.12 2.24
C GLU A 99 13.96 -12.20 3.32
N MET A 100 14.47 -11.83 4.50
CA MET A 100 14.58 -12.75 5.63
C MET A 100 13.22 -13.27 6.07
N ILE A 101 12.22 -12.41 6.21
CA ILE A 101 10.86 -12.79 6.58
C ILE A 101 10.25 -13.67 5.48
N SER A 102 10.38 -13.29 4.21
CA SER A 102 9.92 -14.06 3.06
C SER A 102 10.54 -15.46 3.03
N PHE A 103 11.83 -15.58 3.29
CA PHE A 103 12.51 -16.88 3.36
C PHE A 103 11.88 -17.81 4.39
N HIS A 104 11.55 -17.30 5.58
CA HIS A 104 11.00 -18.10 6.68
C HIS A 104 9.48 -18.34 6.60
N THR A 105 8.72 -17.44 5.97
CA THR A 105 7.25 -17.51 5.89
C THR A 105 6.75 -17.99 4.53
N LYS A 106 7.59 -17.91 3.49
CA LYS A 106 7.23 -18.07 2.08
C LYS A 106 6.26 -16.98 1.57
N ALA A 107 6.17 -15.87 2.30
CA ALA A 107 5.40 -14.71 1.86
C ALA A 107 6.08 -14.01 0.69
N GLU A 108 5.30 -13.54 -0.26
CA GLU A 108 5.74 -12.70 -1.37
C GLU A 108 5.97 -11.27 -0.88
N ILE A 109 7.03 -10.63 -1.38
CA ILE A 109 7.31 -9.22 -1.07
C ILE A 109 6.53 -8.36 -2.05
N LEU A 110 5.69 -7.48 -1.53
CA LEU A 110 4.98 -6.46 -2.30
C LEU A 110 5.53 -5.08 -1.93
N VAL A 111 5.67 -4.21 -2.93
CA VAL A 111 6.09 -2.82 -2.67
C VAL A 111 4.87 -1.95 -2.48
N LEU A 112 4.84 -1.17 -1.38
CA LEU A 112 3.96 -0.02 -1.22
C LEU A 112 4.77 1.26 -1.40
N HIS A 113 4.25 2.14 -2.22
CA HIS A 113 4.93 3.36 -2.62
C HIS A 113 4.39 4.56 -1.83
N SER A 114 5.23 5.19 -1.02
CA SER A 114 4.80 6.34 -0.20
C SER A 114 4.49 7.62 -0.99
N GLY A 115 4.79 7.65 -2.28
CA GLY A 115 4.66 8.83 -3.14
C GLY A 115 5.70 9.93 -2.84
N HIS A 116 6.67 9.66 -1.97
CA HIS A 116 7.66 10.64 -1.55
C HIS A 116 8.79 10.83 -2.55
N ASN A 117 9.24 9.73 -3.17
CA ASN A 117 10.28 9.72 -4.19
C ASN A 117 9.95 8.70 -5.27
N VAL A 118 10.48 8.88 -6.46
CA VAL A 118 10.41 7.92 -7.55
C VAL A 118 11.81 7.53 -8.01
N SER A 119 11.99 6.34 -8.56
CA SER A 119 13.24 5.93 -9.15
C SER A 119 13.55 6.77 -10.41
N VAL A 120 14.82 6.80 -10.82
CA VAL A 120 15.20 7.46 -12.07
C VAL A 120 14.55 6.77 -13.28
N GLU A 121 14.33 5.47 -13.19
CA GLU A 121 13.67 4.68 -14.21
C GLU A 121 12.18 5.05 -14.31
N ASP A 122 11.47 5.06 -13.20
CA ASP A 122 10.06 5.46 -13.15
C ASP A 122 9.85 6.90 -13.57
N PHE A 123 10.75 7.82 -13.16
CA PHE A 123 10.68 9.22 -13.59
C PHE A 123 10.80 9.40 -15.10
N ARG A 124 11.53 8.52 -15.78
CA ARG A 124 11.70 8.53 -17.24
C ARG A 124 10.62 7.76 -17.99
N ASN A 125 9.85 6.96 -17.30
CA ASN A 125 8.80 6.16 -17.91
C ASN A 125 7.50 6.99 -18.03
N PRO A 126 7.04 7.29 -19.26
CA PRO A 126 5.84 8.09 -19.49
C PRO A 126 4.55 7.41 -18.98
N ASP A 127 4.58 6.10 -18.76
CA ASP A 127 3.43 5.33 -18.26
C ASP A 127 3.32 5.37 -16.73
N VAL A 128 4.36 5.87 -16.04
CA VAL A 128 4.35 6.03 -14.59
C VAL A 128 3.90 7.43 -14.21
N SER A 129 2.86 7.50 -13.41
CA SER A 129 2.32 8.73 -12.83
C SER A 129 1.99 8.51 -11.35
N TYR A 130 1.75 9.58 -10.61
CA TYR A 130 1.32 9.45 -9.22
C TYR A 130 0.04 8.61 -9.08
N LEU A 131 -0.91 8.75 -10.01
CA LEU A 131 -2.14 7.95 -10.02
C LEU A 131 -1.88 6.47 -10.30
N THR A 132 -1.02 6.14 -11.25
CA THR A 132 -0.69 4.71 -11.52
C THR A 132 0.02 4.07 -10.33
N ILE A 133 0.87 4.81 -9.63
CA ILE A 133 1.50 4.38 -8.38
C ILE A 133 0.44 4.11 -7.30
N LEU A 134 -0.50 5.03 -7.09
CA LEU A 134 -1.57 4.84 -6.10
C LEU A 134 -2.45 3.63 -6.42
N TRP A 135 -2.80 3.40 -7.69
CA TRP A 135 -3.57 2.23 -8.10
C TRP A 135 -2.79 0.92 -7.91
N GLN A 136 -1.47 0.93 -8.11
CA GLN A 136 -0.62 -0.22 -7.80
C GLN A 136 -0.61 -0.51 -6.29
N ASP A 137 -0.59 0.53 -5.47
CA ASP A 137 -0.68 0.39 -4.02
C ASP A 137 -2.04 -0.18 -3.59
N VAL A 138 -3.14 0.27 -4.20
CA VAL A 138 -4.49 -0.28 -3.98
C VAL A 138 -4.53 -1.77 -4.34
N GLU A 139 -3.95 -2.17 -5.47
CA GLU A 139 -3.86 -3.58 -5.87
C GLU A 139 -3.05 -4.40 -4.87
N ASN A 140 -1.87 -3.92 -4.47
CA ASN A 140 -1.00 -4.62 -3.53
C ASN A 140 -1.64 -4.72 -2.13
N LEU A 141 -2.33 -3.67 -1.69
CA LEU A 141 -3.10 -3.69 -0.44
C LEU A 141 -4.26 -4.70 -0.51
N SER A 142 -4.97 -4.77 -1.63
CA SER A 142 -6.04 -5.77 -1.86
C SER A 142 -5.52 -7.19 -1.71
N LYS A 143 -4.35 -7.50 -2.29
CA LYS A 143 -3.67 -8.80 -2.15
C LYS A 143 -3.34 -9.11 -0.70
N MET A 144 -2.71 -8.16 0.02
CA MET A 144 -2.36 -8.32 1.43
C MET A 144 -3.58 -8.60 2.30
N LEU A 145 -4.67 -7.87 2.10
CA LEU A 145 -5.88 -7.94 2.91
C LEU A 145 -6.91 -8.96 2.40
N ASN A 146 -6.54 -9.75 1.38
CA ASN A 146 -7.35 -10.80 0.78
C ASN A 146 -8.70 -10.31 0.26
N VAL A 147 -8.67 -9.18 -0.46
CA VAL A 147 -9.81 -8.56 -1.13
C VAL A 147 -9.66 -8.73 -2.65
N ASP A 148 -10.76 -8.96 -3.35
CA ASP A 148 -10.75 -9.02 -4.82
C ASP A 148 -10.62 -7.61 -5.42
N TYR A 149 -9.43 -7.30 -5.93
CA TYR A 149 -9.14 -6.02 -6.57
C TYR A 149 -10.09 -5.70 -7.75
N ASN A 150 -10.44 -6.69 -8.57
CA ASN A 150 -11.33 -6.46 -9.71
C ASN A 150 -12.75 -6.08 -9.25
N GLN A 151 -13.21 -6.63 -8.14
CA GLN A 151 -14.48 -6.23 -7.53
C GLN A 151 -14.40 -4.78 -7.02
N ILE A 152 -13.31 -4.39 -6.35
CA ILE A 152 -13.11 -3.00 -5.91
C ILE A 152 -13.17 -2.03 -7.08
N ILE A 153 -12.43 -2.29 -8.16
CA ILE A 153 -12.44 -1.44 -9.36
C ILE A 153 -13.85 -1.33 -9.96
N LYS A 154 -14.58 -2.42 -10.02
CA LYS A 154 -15.97 -2.43 -10.52
C LYS A 154 -16.87 -1.54 -9.65
N GLU A 155 -16.81 -1.68 -8.33
CA GLU A 155 -17.65 -0.92 -7.41
C GLU A 155 -17.33 0.58 -7.46
N VAL A 156 -16.05 0.97 -7.56
CA VAL A 156 -15.63 2.37 -7.74
C VAL A 156 -16.20 2.94 -9.03
N ASN A 157 -16.13 2.23 -10.16
CA ASN A 157 -16.65 2.69 -11.44
C ASN A 157 -18.19 2.78 -11.44
N ASP A 158 -18.89 1.82 -10.82
CA ASP A 158 -20.35 1.81 -10.71
C ASP A 158 -20.86 2.96 -9.83
N TYR A 159 -20.07 3.42 -8.85
CA TYR A 159 -20.41 4.56 -8.01
C TYR A 159 -20.36 5.87 -8.80
N ASP A 160 -19.35 6.08 -9.62
CA ASP A 160 -19.22 7.27 -10.49
C ASP A 160 -20.41 7.43 -11.44
N ILE A 161 -20.92 6.32 -11.99
CA ILE A 161 -22.07 6.33 -12.91
C ILE A 161 -23.36 6.78 -12.18
N LYS A 162 -23.50 6.48 -10.89
CA LYS A 162 -24.70 6.86 -10.11
C LYS A 162 -24.68 8.31 -9.63
N MET A 163 -23.52 8.96 -9.62
CA MET A 163 -23.34 10.32 -9.15
C MET A 163 -23.38 11.36 -10.28
N GLN A 164 -23.39 10.94 -11.55
CA GLN A 164 -23.59 11.77 -12.75
C GLN A 164 -25.07 11.87 -13.12
#